data_7cb46c828460f56b9df27f43c44e56df
#
_entry.id   7cb46c828460f56b9df27f43c44e56df
#
_cell.length_a   1.000
_cell.length_b   1.000
_cell.length_c   1.000
_cell.angle_alpha   90.00
_cell.angle_beta   90.00
_cell.angle_gamma   90.00
#
_symmetry.space_group_name_H-M   'P 1'
#
loop_
_entity.id
_entity.type
_entity.pdbx_description
1 polymer ?
#
loop_
_entity_poly.entity_id
_entity_poly.type
_entity_poly.pdbx_seq_one_letter_code
_entity_poly.pdbx_strand_id
1 'polypeptide(L)'
;KVGDDKDNDAVIREDLFREQMKFLKDNGYNPLTMEQLYEYVVNGAAVPEKPVVLTFDDGYADTYSIVYPIMKEYGFPATVFINPGDIGTRLTWDQVREMHKNGITIANHGFQHIEMGQLSEAKQIENITKAQEALAKEVGIKDNPWFCYPYGDKNEFTDSASKKAGIKMGMAMKSGWAHTGDNPYNILRVWVGNA
;
A
#
# COMPACT_ATOMS: atom_id res chain seq x y z
N LYS A 1 -2.67 4.55 10.18
CA LYS A 1 -3.50 5.76 10.38
C LYS A 1 -2.65 6.97 10.77
N VAL A 2 -3.13 8.16 10.44
CA VAL A 2 -2.60 9.42 10.99
C VAL A 2 -3.72 10.12 11.77
N GLY A 3 -3.49 10.50 13.02
CA GLY A 3 -4.51 11.09 13.87
C GLY A 3 -4.06 11.28 15.32
N ASP A 4 -4.98 11.58 16.23
CA ASP A 4 -4.67 11.98 17.60
C ASP A 4 -4.74 10.86 18.64
N ASP A 5 -5.03 9.62 18.22
CA ASP A 5 -5.12 8.47 19.16
C ASP A 5 -3.71 8.03 19.59
N LYS A 6 -3.27 8.55 20.74
CA LYS A 6 -1.93 8.33 21.30
C LYS A 6 -1.71 6.95 21.91
N ASP A 7 -2.80 6.26 22.23
CA ASP A 7 -2.77 4.95 22.90
C ASP A 7 -2.83 3.79 21.89
N ASN A 8 -2.89 4.09 20.60
CA ASN A 8 -2.99 3.11 19.52
C ASN A 8 -1.71 3.13 18.66
N ASP A 9 -0.92 2.08 18.78
CA ASP A 9 0.35 1.93 18.00
C ASP A 9 0.15 1.92 16.48
N ALA A 10 -1.07 1.68 16.01
CA ALA A 10 -1.42 1.74 14.60
C ALA A 10 -1.74 3.17 14.12
N VAL A 11 -1.68 4.15 15.00
CA VAL A 11 -1.93 5.56 14.70
C VAL A 11 -0.67 6.37 14.97
N ILE A 12 -0.21 7.11 13.96
CA ILE A 12 0.86 8.10 14.11
C ILE A 12 0.24 9.49 14.25
N ARG A 13 0.74 10.31 15.16
CA ARG A 13 0.26 11.69 15.30
C ARG A 13 0.58 12.50 14.05
N GLU A 14 -0.31 13.41 13.68
CA GLU A 14 -0.13 14.25 12.49
C GLU A 14 1.14 15.09 12.54
N ASP A 15 1.45 15.70 13.71
CA ASP A 15 2.66 16.48 13.89
C ASP A 15 3.93 15.64 13.66
N LEU A 16 3.98 14.43 14.23
CA LEU A 16 5.08 13.50 14.03
C LEU A 16 5.18 13.04 12.57
N PHE A 17 4.05 12.77 11.93
CA PHE A 17 4.03 12.39 10.50
C PHE A 17 4.59 13.53 9.63
N ARG A 18 4.21 14.77 9.89
CA ARG A 18 4.77 15.95 9.20
C ARG A 18 6.27 16.09 9.43
N GLU A 19 6.73 15.91 10.65
CA GLU A 19 8.17 15.92 10.97
C GLU A 19 8.93 14.83 10.22
N GLN A 20 8.38 13.63 10.12
CA GLN A 20 9.00 12.54 9.37
C GLN A 20 9.06 12.84 7.87
N MET A 21 8.02 13.39 7.26
CA MET A 21 8.05 13.78 5.84
C MET A 21 9.05 14.91 5.60
N LYS A 22 9.09 15.88 6.50
CA LYS A 22 10.12 16.93 6.45
C LYS A 22 11.53 16.35 6.58
N PHE A 23 11.74 15.43 7.49
CA PHE A 23 13.02 14.75 7.65
C PHE A 23 13.46 14.03 6.35
N LEU A 24 12.57 13.30 5.71
CA LEU A 24 12.87 12.64 4.44
C LEU A 24 13.30 13.66 3.38
N LYS A 25 12.57 14.77 3.27
CA LYS A 25 12.88 15.83 2.32
C LYS A 25 14.23 16.49 2.58
N ASP A 26 14.45 16.94 3.82
CA ASP A 26 15.64 17.69 4.22
C ASP A 26 16.92 16.84 4.15
N ASN A 27 16.79 15.52 4.30
CA ASN A 27 17.92 14.58 4.25
C ASN A 27 18.12 13.92 2.87
N GLY A 28 17.41 14.37 1.84
CA GLY A 28 17.59 13.91 0.47
C GLY A 28 17.14 12.49 0.22
N TYR A 29 16.13 12.00 0.95
CA TYR A 29 15.48 10.75 0.63
C TYR A 29 14.65 10.88 -0.64
N ASN A 30 14.61 9.82 -1.42
CA ASN A 30 13.93 9.77 -2.71
C ASN A 30 12.77 8.77 -2.66
N PRO A 31 11.53 9.22 -2.42
CA PRO A 31 10.37 8.35 -2.46
C PRO A 31 10.15 7.78 -3.86
N LEU A 32 9.98 6.46 -3.93
CA LEU A 32 9.81 5.69 -5.15
C LEU A 32 8.34 5.30 -5.35
N THR A 33 7.97 5.04 -6.61
CA THR A 33 6.73 4.36 -6.96
C THR A 33 6.83 2.84 -6.74
N MET A 34 5.69 2.15 -6.71
CA MET A 34 5.66 0.69 -6.65
C MET A 34 6.30 0.03 -7.88
N GLU A 35 6.18 0.65 -9.05
CA GLU A 35 6.84 0.22 -10.28
C GLU A 35 8.37 0.22 -10.13
N GLN A 36 8.93 1.32 -9.62
CA GLN A 36 10.37 1.44 -9.37
C GLN A 36 10.85 0.41 -8.33
N LEU A 37 10.07 0.17 -7.28
CA LEU A 37 10.39 -0.89 -6.31
C LEU A 37 10.39 -2.27 -6.97
N TYR A 38 9.40 -2.57 -7.80
CA TYR A 38 9.30 -3.83 -8.52
C TYR A 38 10.52 -4.05 -9.43
N GLU A 39 10.87 -3.03 -10.23
CA GLU A 39 12.05 -3.10 -11.11
C GLU A 39 13.36 -3.29 -10.33
N TYR A 40 13.49 -2.65 -9.18
CA TYR A 40 14.64 -2.85 -8.29
C TYR A 40 14.69 -4.28 -7.73
N VAL A 41 13.59 -4.77 -7.19
CA VAL A 41 13.55 -6.10 -6.53
C VAL A 41 13.72 -7.22 -7.54
N VAL A 42 12.99 -7.17 -8.66
CA VAL A 42 12.91 -8.30 -9.61
C VAL A 42 14.00 -8.23 -10.68
N ASN A 43 14.26 -7.03 -11.21
CA ASN A 43 15.16 -6.85 -12.34
C ASN A 43 16.51 -6.20 -11.97
N GLY A 44 16.72 -5.86 -10.70
CA GLY A 44 17.96 -5.24 -10.24
C GLY A 44 18.18 -3.84 -10.82
N ALA A 45 17.09 -3.13 -11.17
CA ALA A 45 17.18 -1.78 -11.71
C ALA A 45 17.82 -0.83 -10.68
N ALA A 46 18.61 0.11 -11.16
CA ALA A 46 19.20 1.16 -10.31
C ALA A 46 18.09 2.06 -9.74
N VAL A 47 18.26 2.44 -8.48
CA VAL A 47 17.42 3.41 -7.79
C VAL A 47 18.26 4.60 -7.33
N PRO A 48 17.66 5.78 -7.10
CA PRO A 48 18.36 6.94 -6.55
C PRO A 48 19.00 6.62 -5.19
N GLU A 49 19.91 7.48 -4.74
CA GLU A 49 20.42 7.40 -3.37
C GLU A 49 19.29 7.58 -2.35
N LYS A 50 19.41 6.92 -1.19
CA LYS A 50 18.41 6.97 -0.10
C LYS A 50 16.96 6.71 -0.59
N PRO A 51 16.72 5.58 -1.29
CA PRO A 51 15.38 5.27 -1.79
C PRO A 51 14.46 4.89 -0.62
N VAL A 52 13.20 5.28 -0.72
CA VAL A 52 12.15 4.91 0.22
C VAL A 52 10.82 4.75 -0.52
N VAL A 53 9.98 3.81 -0.10
CA VAL A 53 8.61 3.66 -0.62
C VAL A 53 7.64 3.94 0.51
N LEU A 54 6.72 4.87 0.28
CA LEU A 54 5.71 5.25 1.27
C LEU A 54 4.41 4.51 0.99
N THR A 55 3.96 3.69 1.95
CA THR A 55 2.76 2.87 1.82
C THR A 55 1.80 3.13 2.97
N PHE A 56 0.51 3.13 2.67
CA PHE A 56 -0.58 3.33 3.62
C PHE A 56 -1.64 2.26 3.37
N ASP A 57 -2.02 1.56 4.42
CA ASP A 57 -2.96 0.45 4.34
C ASP A 57 -4.37 0.87 4.77
N ASP A 58 -5.38 0.09 4.37
CA ASP A 58 -6.78 0.13 4.78
C ASP A 58 -7.63 1.28 4.20
N GLY A 59 -7.04 2.36 3.73
CA GLY A 59 -7.80 3.49 3.18
C GLY A 59 -8.73 4.16 4.21
N TYR A 60 -8.22 4.48 5.39
CA TYR A 60 -8.96 5.26 6.37
C TYR A 60 -9.19 6.70 5.90
N ALA A 61 -10.17 7.39 6.49
CA ALA A 61 -10.53 8.75 6.13
C ALA A 61 -9.34 9.74 6.24
N ASP A 62 -8.44 9.53 7.20
CA ASP A 62 -7.21 10.32 7.38
C ASP A 62 -6.23 10.20 6.21
N THR A 63 -6.30 9.13 5.44
CA THR A 63 -5.53 8.98 4.20
C THR A 63 -5.85 10.11 3.21
N TYR A 64 -7.11 10.49 3.08
CA TYR A 64 -7.51 11.60 2.23
C TYR A 64 -7.35 12.97 2.92
N SER A 65 -7.76 13.09 4.19
CA SER A 65 -7.80 14.40 4.86
C SER A 65 -6.46 14.88 5.40
N ILE A 66 -5.49 13.97 5.64
CA ILE A 66 -4.19 14.30 6.23
C ILE A 66 -3.04 13.85 5.33
N VAL A 67 -2.96 12.56 5.00
CA VAL A 67 -1.82 12.01 4.26
C VAL A 67 -1.72 12.61 2.85
N TYR A 68 -2.81 12.59 2.11
CA TYR A 68 -2.82 13.07 0.72
C TYR A 68 -2.40 14.54 0.55
N PRO A 69 -2.91 15.51 1.34
CA PRO A 69 -2.42 16.88 1.29
C PRO A 69 -0.92 17.01 1.58
N ILE A 70 -0.40 16.25 2.53
CA ILE A 70 1.03 16.28 2.90
C ILE A 70 1.88 15.69 1.76
N MET A 71 1.46 14.59 1.13
CA MET A 71 2.15 14.03 -0.02
C MET A 71 2.20 15.02 -1.18
N LYS A 72 1.11 15.76 -1.43
CA LYS A 72 1.08 16.82 -2.44
C LYS A 72 2.03 17.97 -2.12
N GLU A 73 2.05 18.41 -0.87
CA GLU A 73 2.93 19.50 -0.41
C GLU A 73 4.41 19.16 -0.68
N TYR A 74 4.84 17.94 -0.39
CA TYR A 74 6.21 17.50 -0.60
C TYR A 74 6.50 17.00 -2.03
N GLY A 75 5.49 16.80 -2.84
CA GLY A 75 5.63 16.17 -4.15
C GLY A 75 6.09 14.71 -4.06
N PHE A 76 5.72 14.01 -2.99
CA PHE A 76 6.10 12.63 -2.76
C PHE A 76 5.08 11.66 -3.36
N PRO A 77 5.52 10.68 -4.19
CA PRO A 77 4.68 9.57 -4.55
C PRO A 77 4.38 8.72 -3.32
N ALA A 78 3.18 8.17 -3.27
CA ALA A 78 2.76 7.27 -2.22
C ALA A 78 1.79 6.22 -2.78
N THR A 79 1.68 5.09 -2.10
CA THR A 79 0.76 4.00 -2.45
C THR A 79 -0.21 3.78 -1.30
N VAL A 80 -1.48 3.74 -1.62
CA VAL A 80 -2.58 3.45 -0.68
C VAL A 80 -3.22 2.14 -1.07
N PHE A 81 -3.12 1.15 -0.20
CA PHE A 81 -3.79 -0.15 -0.36
C PHE A 81 -5.19 -0.07 0.23
N ILE A 82 -6.22 -0.23 -0.58
CA ILE A 82 -7.61 -0.10 -0.16
C ILE A 82 -8.41 -1.39 -0.29
N ASN A 83 -9.43 -1.50 0.55
CA ASN A 83 -10.46 -2.54 0.47
C ASN A 83 -11.72 -1.93 -0.16
N PRO A 84 -12.05 -2.24 -1.42
CA PRO A 84 -13.26 -1.71 -2.06
C PRO A 84 -14.55 -1.98 -1.31
N GLY A 85 -14.63 -3.09 -0.55
CA GLY A 85 -15.78 -3.40 0.29
C GLY A 85 -16.03 -2.43 1.45
N ASP A 86 -15.02 -1.64 1.83
CA ASP A 86 -15.11 -0.65 2.92
C ASP A 86 -15.37 0.79 2.42
N ILE A 87 -15.43 0.99 1.09
CA ILE A 87 -15.74 2.30 0.52
C ILE A 87 -17.16 2.71 0.90
N GLY A 88 -17.29 3.98 1.30
CA GLY A 88 -18.52 4.54 1.88
C GLY A 88 -18.52 4.59 3.41
N THR A 89 -17.68 3.79 4.08
CA THR A 89 -17.48 3.87 5.53
C THR A 89 -16.18 4.54 5.92
N ARG A 90 -15.15 4.45 5.08
CA ARG A 90 -13.81 5.05 5.29
C ARG A 90 -13.56 6.17 4.30
N LEU A 91 -13.33 5.83 3.04
CA LEU A 91 -13.19 6.75 1.92
C LEU A 91 -14.46 6.74 1.07
N THR A 92 -14.64 7.78 0.24
CA THR A 92 -15.60 7.75 -0.87
C THR A 92 -14.88 7.45 -2.19
N TRP A 93 -15.61 6.96 -3.19
CA TRP A 93 -15.02 6.75 -4.52
C TRP A 93 -14.53 8.05 -5.16
N ASP A 94 -15.19 9.20 -4.88
CA ASP A 94 -14.74 10.51 -5.37
C ASP A 94 -13.37 10.87 -4.79
N GLN A 95 -13.15 10.64 -3.51
CA GLN A 95 -11.86 10.84 -2.85
C GLN A 95 -10.78 9.92 -3.43
N VAL A 96 -11.09 8.66 -3.67
CA VAL A 96 -10.16 7.69 -4.28
C VAL A 96 -9.79 8.13 -5.71
N ARG A 97 -10.77 8.53 -6.51
CA ARG A 97 -10.55 9.04 -7.88
C ARG A 97 -9.68 10.30 -7.87
N GLU A 98 -9.93 11.22 -6.94
CA GLU A 98 -9.12 12.44 -6.81
C GLU A 98 -7.67 12.12 -6.46
N MET A 99 -7.42 11.28 -5.46
CA MET A 99 -6.08 10.86 -5.09
C MET A 99 -5.35 10.20 -6.27
N HIS A 100 -6.02 9.28 -6.96
CA HIS A 100 -5.45 8.59 -8.12
C HIS A 100 -5.11 9.57 -9.26
N LYS A 101 -6.00 10.49 -9.59
CA LYS A 101 -5.78 11.52 -10.62
C LYS A 101 -4.58 12.42 -10.31
N ASN A 102 -4.29 12.63 -9.04
CA ASN A 102 -3.20 13.49 -8.57
C ASN A 102 -1.93 12.74 -8.14
N GLY A 103 -1.75 11.52 -8.63
CA GLY A 103 -0.47 10.81 -8.54
C GLY A 103 -0.31 9.88 -7.34
N ILE A 104 -1.36 9.65 -6.54
CA ILE A 104 -1.35 8.59 -5.54
C ILE A 104 -1.65 7.24 -6.23
N THR A 105 -0.79 6.27 -6.02
CA THR A 105 -1.05 4.90 -6.47
C THR A 105 -2.11 4.27 -5.58
N ILE A 106 -3.24 3.90 -6.17
CA ILE A 106 -4.29 3.14 -5.48
C ILE A 106 -4.08 1.66 -5.77
N ALA A 107 -3.88 0.87 -4.74
CA ALA A 107 -3.52 -0.53 -4.84
C ALA A 107 -4.50 -1.44 -4.08
N ASN A 108 -4.37 -2.74 -4.32
CA ASN A 108 -5.31 -3.75 -3.88
C ASN A 108 -4.95 -4.29 -2.48
N HIS A 109 -5.92 -4.26 -1.55
CA HIS A 109 -5.81 -4.85 -0.21
C HIS A 109 -6.83 -5.98 0.02
N GLY A 110 -7.32 -6.59 -1.06
CA GLY A 110 -8.47 -7.48 -1.06
C GLY A 110 -9.79 -6.71 -1.10
N PHE A 111 -10.85 -7.35 -1.59
CA PHE A 111 -12.18 -6.72 -1.58
C PHE A 111 -12.68 -6.49 -0.16
N GLN A 112 -12.47 -7.48 0.69
CA GLN A 112 -12.72 -7.42 2.14
C GLN A 112 -11.40 -7.60 2.89
N HIS A 113 -11.26 -6.92 4.03
CA HIS A 113 -10.11 -7.03 4.91
C HIS A 113 -10.20 -8.31 5.76
N ILE A 114 -9.81 -9.45 5.18
CA ILE A 114 -9.91 -10.78 5.80
C ILE A 114 -8.55 -11.49 5.80
N GLU A 115 -8.34 -12.37 6.75
CA GLU A 115 -7.15 -13.20 6.87
C GLU A 115 -7.04 -14.17 5.68
N MET A 116 -6.08 -13.94 4.80
CA MET A 116 -5.90 -14.72 3.57
C MET A 116 -5.50 -16.16 3.88
N GLY A 117 -4.73 -16.38 4.93
CA GLY A 117 -4.28 -17.71 5.35
C GLY A 117 -5.39 -18.64 5.83
N GLN A 118 -6.57 -18.11 6.15
CA GLN A 118 -7.75 -18.89 6.52
C GLN A 118 -8.58 -19.33 5.31
N LEU A 119 -8.21 -18.87 4.10
CA LEU A 119 -8.99 -19.11 2.89
C LEU A 119 -8.37 -20.18 2.00
N SER A 120 -9.22 -20.91 1.29
CA SER A 120 -8.77 -21.73 0.16
C SER A 120 -8.18 -20.87 -0.95
N GLU A 121 -7.34 -21.44 -1.81
CA GLU A 121 -6.76 -20.73 -2.96
C GLU A 121 -7.83 -20.04 -3.80
N ALA A 122 -8.93 -20.72 -4.11
CA ALA A 122 -10.02 -20.16 -4.91
C ALA A 122 -10.66 -18.93 -4.25
N LYS A 123 -10.83 -18.94 -2.92
CA LYS A 123 -11.38 -17.81 -2.18
C LYS A 123 -10.39 -16.64 -2.08
N GLN A 124 -9.11 -16.90 -2.00
CA GLN A 124 -8.07 -15.88 -2.08
C GLN A 124 -8.10 -15.18 -3.45
N ILE A 125 -8.13 -15.96 -4.54
CA ILE A 125 -8.24 -15.43 -5.91
C ILE A 125 -9.52 -14.58 -6.05
N GLU A 126 -10.65 -15.08 -5.57
CA GLU A 126 -11.93 -14.35 -5.60
C GLU A 126 -11.83 -12.99 -4.90
N ASN A 127 -11.26 -12.94 -3.69
CA ASN A 127 -11.13 -11.70 -2.92
C ASN A 127 -10.22 -10.68 -3.62
N ILE A 128 -9.10 -11.13 -4.21
CA ILE A 128 -8.18 -10.27 -4.96
C ILE A 128 -8.84 -9.76 -6.25
N THR A 129 -9.43 -10.66 -7.03
CA THR A 129 -10.02 -10.34 -8.35
C THR A 129 -11.21 -9.39 -8.20
N LYS A 130 -12.08 -9.62 -7.22
CA LYS A 130 -13.23 -8.76 -6.94
C LYS A 130 -12.80 -7.33 -6.59
N ALA A 131 -11.68 -7.17 -5.87
CA ALA A 131 -11.13 -5.84 -5.61
C ALA A 131 -10.61 -5.18 -6.90
N GLN A 132 -9.90 -5.92 -7.76
CA GLN A 132 -9.43 -5.40 -9.05
C GLN A 132 -10.59 -4.96 -9.94
N GLU A 133 -11.65 -5.75 -10.02
CA GLU A 133 -12.86 -5.42 -10.79
C GLU A 133 -13.51 -4.13 -10.29
N ALA A 134 -13.61 -3.96 -8.97
CA ALA A 134 -14.14 -2.74 -8.37
C ALA A 134 -13.26 -1.52 -8.68
N LEU A 135 -11.94 -1.64 -8.55
CA LEU A 135 -10.99 -0.59 -8.88
C LEU A 135 -11.01 -0.22 -10.38
N ALA A 136 -11.14 -1.21 -11.25
CA ALA A 136 -11.27 -0.98 -12.69
C ALA A 136 -12.57 -0.23 -13.02
N LYS A 137 -13.68 -0.64 -12.42
CA LYS A 137 -15.01 -0.04 -12.65
C LYS A 137 -15.11 1.37 -12.10
N GLU A 138 -14.70 1.58 -10.85
CA GLU A 138 -14.97 2.82 -10.11
C GLU A 138 -13.87 3.88 -10.31
N VAL A 139 -12.63 3.47 -10.56
CA VAL A 139 -11.47 4.36 -10.68
C VAL A 139 -10.84 4.33 -12.06
N GLY A 140 -11.11 3.30 -12.86
CA GLY A 140 -10.51 3.12 -14.19
C GLY A 140 -9.14 2.43 -14.16
N ILE A 141 -8.74 1.85 -13.03
CA ILE A 141 -7.46 1.14 -12.89
C ILE A 141 -7.63 -0.29 -13.43
N LYS A 142 -7.25 -0.50 -14.69
CA LYS A 142 -7.42 -1.79 -15.38
C LYS A 142 -6.35 -2.81 -15.03
N ASP A 143 -5.14 -2.35 -14.69
CA ASP A 143 -4.01 -3.17 -14.27
C ASP A 143 -3.58 -2.73 -12.88
N ASN A 144 -3.71 -3.62 -11.89
CA ASN A 144 -3.34 -3.36 -10.51
C ASN A 144 -2.54 -4.53 -9.95
N PRO A 145 -1.22 -4.57 -10.24
CA PRO A 145 -0.37 -5.71 -9.90
C PRO A 145 0.17 -5.66 -8.47
N TRP A 146 -0.20 -4.65 -7.69
CA TRP A 146 0.30 -4.42 -6.34
C TRP A 146 -0.71 -4.86 -5.29
N PHE A 147 -0.28 -5.69 -4.35
CA PHE A 147 -1.12 -6.22 -3.29
C PHE A 147 -0.48 -6.04 -1.91
N CYS A 148 -1.29 -5.80 -0.89
CA CYS A 148 -0.89 -5.91 0.50
C CYS A 148 -1.79 -6.97 1.17
N TYR A 149 -1.17 -7.93 1.85
CA TYR A 149 -1.91 -9.00 2.54
C TYR A 149 -2.55 -8.44 3.82
N PRO A 150 -3.90 -8.50 3.96
CA PRO A 150 -4.56 -8.14 5.21
C PRO A 150 -3.96 -8.91 6.38
N TYR A 151 -3.62 -8.20 7.46
CA TYR A 151 -2.91 -8.74 8.64
C TYR A 151 -1.52 -9.35 8.35
N GLY A 152 -1.03 -9.28 7.10
CA GLY A 152 0.15 -10.03 6.67
C GLY A 152 -0.05 -11.54 6.64
N ASP A 153 -1.29 -12.00 6.77
CA ASP A 153 -1.65 -13.40 6.91
C ASP A 153 -1.59 -14.15 5.58
N LYS A 154 -0.91 -15.31 5.58
CA LYS A 154 -0.63 -16.11 4.38
C LYS A 154 -0.62 -17.61 4.73
N ASN A 155 -0.96 -18.43 3.74
CA ASN A 155 -0.73 -19.88 3.76
C ASN A 155 0.05 -20.33 2.52
N GLU A 156 0.23 -21.63 2.35
CA GLU A 156 0.98 -22.21 1.24
C GLU A 156 0.39 -21.90 -0.15
N PHE A 157 -0.86 -21.52 -0.24
CA PHE A 157 -1.54 -21.20 -1.52
C PHE A 157 -1.48 -19.72 -1.87
N THR A 158 -1.14 -18.83 -0.94
CA THR A 158 -1.29 -17.38 -1.11
C THR A 158 -0.45 -16.81 -2.24
N ASP A 159 0.81 -17.24 -2.39
CA ASP A 159 1.68 -16.76 -3.47
C ASP A 159 1.14 -17.21 -4.84
N SER A 160 0.69 -18.47 -4.94
CA SER A 160 0.05 -19.01 -6.15
C SER A 160 -1.24 -18.28 -6.48
N ALA A 161 -2.11 -18.05 -5.50
CA ALA A 161 -3.35 -17.31 -5.65
C ALA A 161 -3.11 -15.88 -6.14
N SER A 162 -2.16 -15.18 -5.54
CA SER A 162 -1.76 -13.83 -5.93
C SER A 162 -1.29 -13.79 -7.38
N LYS A 163 -0.41 -14.71 -7.78
CA LYS A 163 0.09 -14.82 -9.16
C LYS A 163 -1.04 -15.12 -10.14
N LYS A 164 -1.91 -16.06 -9.83
CA LYS A 164 -3.08 -16.40 -10.68
C LYS A 164 -4.05 -15.24 -10.84
N ALA A 165 -4.17 -14.39 -9.81
CA ALA A 165 -4.99 -13.18 -9.84
C ALA A 165 -4.28 -11.98 -10.52
N GLY A 166 -3.08 -12.16 -11.10
CA GLY A 166 -2.35 -11.10 -11.81
C GLY A 166 -1.55 -10.16 -10.92
N ILE A 167 -1.37 -10.48 -9.63
CA ILE A 167 -0.47 -9.74 -8.75
C ILE A 167 0.98 -10.05 -9.13
N LYS A 168 1.81 -9.01 -9.19
CA LYS A 168 3.24 -9.11 -9.44
C LYS A 168 4.07 -8.93 -8.17
N MET A 169 3.57 -8.14 -7.22
CA MET A 169 4.27 -7.88 -5.97
C MET A 169 3.31 -7.74 -4.79
N GLY A 170 3.63 -8.42 -3.69
CA GLY A 170 2.84 -8.46 -2.46
C GLY A 170 3.63 -7.99 -1.25
N MET A 171 3.02 -7.05 -0.49
CA MET A 171 3.59 -6.45 0.72
C MET A 171 3.24 -7.28 1.95
N ALA A 172 4.26 -7.64 2.71
CA ALA A 172 4.11 -8.30 4.01
C ALA A 172 3.93 -7.29 5.15
N MET A 173 3.50 -7.79 6.32
CA MET A 173 3.48 -7.04 7.58
C MET A 173 4.75 -7.29 8.43
N LYS A 174 5.62 -8.17 7.98
CA LYS A 174 6.88 -8.45 8.68
C LYS A 174 7.88 -7.31 8.45
N SER A 175 8.53 -6.87 9.54
CA SER A 175 9.52 -5.81 9.49
C SER A 175 10.80 -6.25 8.79
N GLY A 176 11.33 -5.37 7.95
CA GLY A 176 12.59 -5.58 7.22
C GLY A 176 12.73 -4.67 6.02
N TRP A 177 13.78 -4.90 5.26
CA TRP A 177 14.17 -4.12 4.08
C TRP A 177 13.95 -4.94 2.81
N ALA A 178 13.64 -4.26 1.71
CA ALA A 178 13.54 -4.87 0.40
C ALA A 178 14.89 -4.86 -0.31
N HIS A 179 15.26 -5.98 -0.93
CA HIS A 179 16.51 -6.15 -1.67
C HIS A 179 16.25 -6.74 -3.05
N THR A 180 17.19 -6.50 -3.97
CA THR A 180 17.21 -7.21 -5.25
C THR A 180 17.29 -8.72 -5.03
N GLY A 181 16.40 -9.46 -5.69
CA GLY A 181 16.31 -10.92 -5.59
C GLY A 181 15.40 -11.45 -4.48
N ASP A 182 14.78 -10.56 -3.70
CA ASP A 182 13.76 -10.98 -2.74
C ASP A 182 12.53 -11.60 -3.46
N ASN A 183 11.82 -12.46 -2.74
CA ASN A 183 10.53 -12.98 -3.24
C ASN A 183 9.54 -11.83 -3.41
N PRO A 184 9.11 -11.51 -4.65
CA PRO A 184 8.22 -10.38 -4.89
C PRO A 184 6.86 -10.52 -4.21
N TYR A 185 6.45 -11.73 -3.81
CA TYR A 185 5.21 -11.96 -3.07
C TYR A 185 5.39 -11.89 -1.54
N ASN A 186 6.54 -11.40 -1.07
CA ASN A 186 6.83 -11.28 0.36
C ASN A 186 7.76 -10.09 0.66
N ILE A 187 7.42 -8.92 0.16
CA ILE A 187 8.21 -7.70 0.37
C ILE A 187 8.05 -7.22 1.80
N LEU A 188 9.16 -7.16 2.52
CA LEU A 188 9.22 -6.69 3.89
C LEU A 188 9.08 -5.16 3.94
N ARG A 189 8.51 -4.65 5.04
CA ARG A 189 8.31 -3.21 5.24
C ARG A 189 8.76 -2.81 6.64
N VAL A 190 9.18 -1.57 6.79
CA VAL A 190 9.45 -0.99 8.11
C VAL A 190 8.16 -0.37 8.64
N TRP A 191 7.75 -0.81 9.82
CA TRP A 191 6.63 -0.22 10.53
C TRP A 191 7.00 1.18 11.05
N VAL A 192 6.10 2.13 10.86
CA VAL A 192 6.25 3.51 11.34
C VAL A 192 5.08 3.83 12.28
N GLY A 193 5.37 4.12 13.52
CA GLY A 193 4.39 4.41 14.58
C GLY A 193 4.80 5.59 15.45
N ASN A 194 4.16 5.72 16.62
CA ASN A 194 4.39 6.79 17.59
C ASN A 194 5.62 6.58 18.51
N ALA A 195 6.44 5.58 18.26
CA ALA A 195 7.62 5.30 19.08
C ALA A 195 8.73 6.35 18.93
#